data_1e6d4f76b9a31d87303f10315d16e8f3
#
_entry.id   1e6d4f76b9a31d87303f10315d16e8f3
#
_cell.length_a   1.000
_cell.length_b   1.000
_cell.length_c   1.000
_cell.angle_alpha   90.00
_cell.angle_beta   90.00
_cell.angle_gamma   90.00
#
_symmetry.space_group_name_H-M   'P 1'
#
loop_
_entity.id
_entity.type
_entity.pdbx_description
1 polymer ?
#
loop_
_entity_poly.entity_id
_entity_poly.type
_entity_poly.pdbx_seq_one_letter_code
_entity_poly.pdbx_strand_id
1 'polypeptide(L)'
;MSLFLQYKNTGLRIALLFLLFVSSSAVLKQDKGRSVIRSKHDYFTTDNLGNTYLIKEDEMLKYLANGKFFNRYSNLKLGNISSVDATNPLKILLFYKDFQQIVFLDNQLTSNSENISLEALGHEQTELVCASMNNSFWIYDKQNNELTRFNENSKKIASTGNLKQVLKTELNPNFMKEHNNYLYLNCPETGIYVFDIFGAFSKIISIKGLKTFQVNEDILYYKKDSSLCSYNHKLFEESCKKLRNGEKALSVEVNKSRILVSYQDSVLIEDL
;
A
#
# COMPACT_ATOMS: atom_id res chain seq x y z
N MET A 1 -61.07 -52.64 32.73
CA MET A 1 -61.37 -51.21 32.43
C MET A 1 -60.29 -50.34 33.07
N SER A 2 -59.03 -50.41 32.60
CA SER A 2 -57.94 -49.50 33.04
C SER A 2 -56.76 -49.66 32.11
N LEU A 3 -56.86 -49.17 30.84
CA LEU A 3 -55.72 -49.16 29.89
C LEU A 3 -55.79 -47.99 28.88
N PHE A 4 -56.52 -46.93 29.21
CA PHE A 4 -56.72 -45.81 28.30
C PHE A 4 -56.22 -44.39 28.81
N LEU A 5 -55.41 -44.31 29.89
CA LEU A 5 -55.02 -43.05 30.49
C LEU A 5 -53.50 -42.74 30.53
N GLN A 6 -52.69 -43.50 29.77
CA GLN A 6 -51.21 -43.24 29.82
C GLN A 6 -50.60 -42.65 28.53
N TYR A 7 -51.40 -42.33 27.52
CA TYR A 7 -50.85 -41.85 26.24
C TYR A 7 -50.98 -40.34 25.97
N LYS A 8 -51.47 -39.54 26.94
CA LYS A 8 -51.70 -38.11 26.72
C LYS A 8 -50.59 -37.17 27.23
N ASN A 9 -49.59 -37.66 27.98
CA ASN A 9 -48.57 -36.80 28.58
C ASN A 9 -47.18 -36.85 27.93
N THR A 10 -46.92 -37.75 27.00
CA THR A 10 -45.63 -37.88 26.30
C THR A 10 -45.53 -36.95 25.09
N GLY A 11 -46.63 -36.69 24.39
CA GLY A 11 -46.63 -35.77 23.22
C GLY A 11 -46.41 -34.29 23.59
N LEU A 12 -46.88 -33.89 24.79
CA LEU A 12 -46.74 -32.48 25.24
C LEU A 12 -45.34 -32.15 25.73
N ARG A 13 -44.60 -33.14 26.24
CA ARG A 13 -43.20 -32.93 26.70
C ARG A 13 -42.17 -32.88 25.54
N ILE A 14 -42.43 -33.57 24.45
CA ILE A 14 -41.59 -33.56 23.25
C ILE A 14 -41.82 -32.27 22.48
N ALA A 15 -43.02 -31.72 22.42
CA ALA A 15 -43.28 -30.40 21.81
C ALA A 15 -42.65 -29.22 22.58
N LEU A 16 -42.53 -29.34 23.93
CA LEU A 16 -41.88 -28.28 24.74
C LEU A 16 -40.34 -28.31 24.64
N LEU A 17 -39.73 -29.47 24.33
CA LEU A 17 -38.28 -29.59 24.11
C LEU A 17 -37.84 -29.11 22.71
N PHE A 18 -38.75 -29.14 21.74
CA PHE A 18 -38.46 -28.61 20.39
C PHE A 18 -38.59 -27.06 20.31
N LEU A 19 -39.32 -26.44 21.22
CA LEU A 19 -39.50 -24.98 21.26
C LEU A 19 -38.33 -24.25 21.95
N LEU A 20 -37.43 -24.94 22.65
CA LEU A 20 -36.27 -24.36 23.31
C LEU A 20 -35.01 -24.38 22.45
N PHE A 21 -35.02 -24.97 21.25
CA PHE A 21 -33.86 -25.06 20.33
C PHE A 21 -33.87 -24.01 19.19
N VAL A 22 -34.86 -23.12 19.15
CA VAL A 22 -35.02 -22.16 18.04
C VAL A 22 -34.64 -20.72 18.43
N SER A 23 -34.02 -20.48 19.58
CA SER A 23 -33.70 -19.12 20.01
C SER A 23 -32.24 -18.89 20.39
N SER A 24 -31.31 -19.23 19.49
CA SER A 24 -29.96 -18.62 19.53
C SER A 24 -29.30 -18.62 18.15
N SER A 25 -30.06 -18.28 17.11
CA SER A 25 -29.41 -17.65 15.96
C SER A 25 -28.99 -16.24 16.38
N ALA A 26 -27.83 -16.15 17.02
CA ALA A 26 -27.12 -14.88 17.10
C ALA A 26 -26.93 -14.44 15.64
N VAL A 27 -27.78 -13.54 15.18
CA VAL A 27 -27.58 -12.78 13.95
C VAL A 27 -26.27 -12.03 14.18
N LEU A 28 -25.17 -12.65 13.75
CA LEU A 28 -23.92 -11.92 13.55
C LEU A 28 -24.27 -10.80 12.59
N LYS A 29 -24.47 -9.62 13.15
CA LYS A 29 -24.59 -8.37 12.40
C LYS A 29 -23.31 -8.28 11.57
N GLN A 30 -23.37 -8.74 10.34
CA GLN A 30 -22.33 -8.56 9.37
C GLN A 30 -22.28 -7.04 9.16
N ASP A 31 -21.27 -6.40 9.73
CA ASP A 31 -21.03 -4.97 9.59
C ASP A 31 -20.84 -4.71 8.09
N LYS A 32 -21.92 -4.30 7.41
CA LYS A 32 -21.93 -4.04 5.96
C LYS A 32 -20.89 -2.95 5.71
N GLY A 33 -19.84 -3.28 4.95
CA GLY A 33 -18.80 -2.35 4.54
C GLY A 33 -17.48 -2.46 5.31
N ARG A 34 -17.32 -3.47 6.19
CA ARG A 34 -16.08 -3.61 6.99
C ARG A 34 -15.49 -5.00 6.86
N SER A 35 -14.19 -5.08 6.56
CA SER A 35 -13.44 -6.34 6.58
C SER A 35 -12.07 -6.13 7.25
N VAL A 36 -11.48 -7.23 7.73
CA VAL A 36 -10.17 -7.21 8.41
C VAL A 36 -9.31 -8.32 7.83
N ILE A 37 -8.15 -7.97 7.34
CA ILE A 37 -7.08 -8.91 7.01
C ILE A 37 -6.21 -9.07 8.26
N ARG A 38 -6.13 -10.27 8.83
CA ARG A 38 -5.29 -10.57 9.99
C ARG A 38 -3.99 -11.20 9.52
N SER A 39 -2.91 -10.41 9.51
CA SER A 39 -1.56 -10.87 9.18
C SER A 39 -0.55 -9.86 9.72
N LYS A 40 0.56 -10.34 10.28
CA LYS A 40 1.70 -9.48 10.65
C LYS A 40 2.39 -9.01 9.38
N HIS A 41 2.74 -7.73 9.34
CA HIS A 41 3.42 -7.11 8.21
C HIS A 41 4.24 -5.92 8.68
N ASP A 42 5.27 -5.57 7.92
CA ASP A 42 6.10 -4.40 8.17
C ASP A 42 5.47 -3.16 7.54
N TYR A 43 4.93 -3.31 6.34
CA TYR A 43 4.13 -2.31 5.66
C TYR A 43 3.14 -2.96 4.69
N PHE A 44 2.24 -2.16 4.15
CA PHE A 44 1.29 -2.60 3.13
C PHE A 44 1.18 -1.58 2.01
N THR A 45 0.68 -1.99 0.86
CA THR A 45 0.26 -1.12 -0.23
C THR A 45 -0.94 -1.70 -0.97
N THR A 46 -1.59 -0.87 -1.78
CA THR A 46 -2.73 -1.26 -2.60
C THR A 46 -2.50 -0.98 -4.07
N ASP A 47 -3.25 -1.67 -4.93
CA ASP A 47 -3.29 -1.38 -6.36
C ASP A 47 -4.61 -0.68 -6.75
N ASN A 48 -4.69 -0.22 -8.00
CA ASN A 48 -5.88 0.46 -8.52
C ASN A 48 -7.12 -0.45 -8.70
N LEU A 49 -6.96 -1.78 -8.58
CA LEU A 49 -8.06 -2.75 -8.58
C LEU A 49 -8.64 -2.95 -7.17
N GLY A 50 -7.94 -2.47 -6.13
CA GLY A 50 -8.32 -2.59 -4.73
C GLY A 50 -7.74 -3.82 -4.03
N ASN A 51 -6.78 -4.50 -4.65
CA ASN A 51 -6.04 -5.55 -3.98
C ASN A 51 -5.10 -4.95 -2.94
N THR A 52 -4.83 -5.71 -1.87
CA THR A 52 -3.95 -5.32 -0.77
C THR A 52 -2.73 -6.24 -0.78
N TYR A 53 -1.56 -5.64 -0.67
CA TYR A 53 -0.28 -6.34 -0.58
C TYR A 53 0.30 -6.09 0.80
N LEU A 54 0.56 -7.16 1.56
CA LEU A 54 1.20 -7.11 2.87
C LEU A 54 2.63 -7.60 2.71
N ILE A 55 3.59 -6.81 3.15
CA ILE A 55 5.01 -7.13 3.02
C ILE A 55 5.60 -7.35 4.40
N LYS A 56 6.32 -8.45 4.56
CA LYS A 56 7.07 -8.77 5.75
C LYS A 56 8.39 -9.45 5.37
N GLU A 57 9.50 -8.79 5.70
CA GLU A 57 10.83 -9.30 5.36
C GLU A 57 10.95 -9.61 3.86
N ASP A 58 11.21 -10.86 3.46
CA ASP A 58 11.33 -11.32 2.07
C ASP A 58 10.01 -11.75 1.43
N GLU A 59 8.90 -11.74 2.19
CA GLU A 59 7.60 -12.23 1.74
C GLU A 59 6.62 -11.11 1.42
N MET A 60 5.87 -11.28 0.33
CA MET A 60 4.73 -10.45 -0.04
C MET A 60 3.48 -11.31 -0.20
N LEU A 61 2.41 -10.97 0.54
CA LEU A 61 1.10 -11.61 0.49
C LEU A 61 0.12 -10.72 -0.27
N LYS A 62 -0.59 -11.27 -1.25
CA LYS A 62 -1.65 -10.58 -2.00
C LYS A 62 -3.02 -11.02 -1.51
N TYR A 63 -3.86 -10.03 -1.22
CA TYR A 63 -5.28 -10.20 -0.93
C TYR A 63 -6.10 -9.46 -1.98
N LEU A 64 -7.18 -10.10 -2.44
CA LEU A 64 -8.11 -9.47 -3.37
C LEU A 64 -8.90 -8.34 -2.69
N ALA A 65 -9.57 -7.51 -3.50
CA ALA A 65 -10.38 -6.40 -3.04
C ALA A 65 -11.48 -6.78 -2.02
N ASN A 66 -11.90 -8.04 -1.98
CA ASN A 66 -12.84 -8.57 -0.99
C ASN A 66 -12.18 -9.08 0.31
N GLY A 67 -10.86 -8.89 0.47
CA GLY A 67 -10.08 -9.33 1.63
C GLY A 67 -9.70 -10.81 1.62
N LYS A 68 -10.01 -11.58 0.55
CA LYS A 68 -9.59 -12.98 0.44
C LYS A 68 -8.13 -13.08 0.05
N PHE A 69 -7.37 -13.94 0.73
CA PHE A 69 -6.02 -14.30 0.32
C PHE A 69 -6.03 -14.84 -1.12
N PHE A 70 -5.05 -14.39 -1.91
CA PHE A 70 -4.94 -14.79 -3.30
C PHE A 70 -3.67 -15.58 -3.57
N ASN A 71 -2.49 -15.01 -3.30
CA ASN A 71 -1.20 -15.63 -3.57
C ASN A 71 -0.10 -15.00 -2.71
N ARG A 72 1.08 -15.62 -2.73
CA ARG A 72 2.29 -15.11 -2.07
C ARG A 72 3.50 -15.17 -2.99
N TYR A 73 4.45 -14.30 -2.73
CA TYR A 73 5.77 -14.29 -3.35
C TYR A 73 6.83 -14.18 -2.26
N SER A 74 7.95 -14.87 -2.44
CA SER A 74 9.13 -14.76 -1.59
C SER A 74 10.38 -15.08 -2.40
N ASN A 75 11.49 -14.39 -2.13
CA ASN A 75 12.79 -14.66 -2.74
C ASN A 75 13.92 -14.49 -1.73
N LEU A 76 14.23 -15.54 -1.00
CA LEU A 76 15.27 -15.57 0.03
C LEU A 76 16.66 -15.18 -0.50
N LYS A 77 16.93 -15.34 -1.81
CA LYS A 77 18.24 -15.01 -2.40
C LYS A 77 18.49 -13.52 -2.49
N LEU A 78 17.42 -12.71 -2.49
CA LEU A 78 17.47 -11.25 -2.60
C LEU A 78 17.27 -10.55 -1.25
N GLY A 79 17.09 -11.31 -0.16
CA GLY A 79 16.87 -10.75 1.17
C GLY A 79 15.52 -10.03 1.30
N ASN A 80 15.47 -8.99 2.14
CA ASN A 80 14.23 -8.29 2.48
C ASN A 80 13.75 -7.38 1.36
N ILE A 81 12.43 -7.35 1.14
CA ILE A 81 11.77 -6.45 0.20
C ILE A 81 11.76 -5.04 0.82
N SER A 82 12.53 -4.13 0.27
CA SER A 82 12.67 -2.76 0.79
C SER A 82 11.49 -1.87 0.43
N SER A 83 10.96 -2.00 -0.79
CA SER A 83 9.73 -1.31 -1.20
C SER A 83 8.99 -2.05 -2.31
N VAL A 84 7.69 -1.81 -2.37
CA VAL A 84 6.79 -2.33 -3.41
C VAL A 84 5.99 -1.18 -4.00
N ASP A 85 5.99 -1.09 -5.32
CA ASP A 85 5.08 -0.22 -6.05
C ASP A 85 4.11 -1.06 -6.88
N ALA A 86 2.87 -1.17 -6.39
CA ALA A 86 1.79 -1.93 -7.01
C ALA A 86 0.83 -1.05 -7.83
N THR A 87 1.22 0.18 -8.21
CA THR A 87 0.37 1.10 -9.00
C THR A 87 -0.16 0.44 -10.27
N ASN A 88 0.70 -0.33 -10.95
CA ASN A 88 0.29 -1.19 -12.05
C ASN A 88 0.20 -2.64 -11.57
N PRO A 89 -1.02 -3.19 -11.36
CA PRO A 89 -1.18 -4.56 -10.87
C PRO A 89 -0.72 -5.64 -11.86
N LEU A 90 -0.48 -5.28 -13.13
CA LEU A 90 0.06 -6.19 -14.15
C LEU A 90 1.59 -6.17 -14.20
N LYS A 91 2.23 -5.20 -13.55
CA LYS A 91 3.68 -5.05 -13.49
C LYS A 91 4.07 -4.41 -12.15
N ILE A 92 4.02 -5.23 -11.10
CA ILE A 92 4.33 -4.82 -9.73
C ILE A 92 5.84 -4.73 -9.59
N LEU A 93 6.35 -3.59 -9.14
CA LEU A 93 7.77 -3.35 -8.90
C LEU A 93 8.12 -3.67 -7.47
N LEU A 94 9.12 -4.55 -7.26
CA LEU A 94 9.75 -4.82 -5.97
C LEU A 94 11.19 -4.32 -6.00
N PHE A 95 11.62 -3.64 -4.95
CA PHE A 95 13.00 -3.19 -4.79
C PHE A 95 13.65 -3.90 -3.61
N TYR A 96 14.82 -4.47 -3.86
CA TYR A 96 15.72 -5.12 -2.91
C TYR A 96 16.96 -4.25 -2.75
N LYS A 97 16.93 -3.34 -1.78
CA LYS A 97 17.97 -2.33 -1.59
C LYS A 97 19.33 -2.94 -1.29
N ASP A 98 19.37 -3.95 -0.41
CA ASP A 98 20.63 -4.58 0.02
C ASP A 98 21.37 -5.29 -1.14
N PHE A 99 20.63 -5.72 -2.15
CA PHE A 99 21.17 -6.37 -3.35
C PHE A 99 21.13 -5.49 -4.59
N GLN A 100 20.66 -4.24 -4.46
CA GLN A 100 20.51 -3.28 -5.57
C GLN A 100 19.80 -3.90 -6.78
N GLN A 101 18.69 -4.63 -6.51
CA GLN A 101 17.92 -5.36 -7.53
C GLN A 101 16.48 -4.87 -7.59
N ILE A 102 15.97 -4.77 -8.80
CA ILE A 102 14.54 -4.58 -9.07
C ILE A 102 13.98 -5.87 -9.66
N VAL A 103 12.85 -6.30 -9.13
CA VAL A 103 12.07 -7.43 -9.64
C VAL A 103 10.70 -6.94 -10.08
N PHE A 104 10.25 -7.39 -11.23
CA PHE A 104 8.88 -7.16 -11.68
C PHE A 104 8.06 -8.44 -11.57
N LEU A 105 6.87 -8.33 -10.99
CA LEU A 105 5.91 -9.42 -10.89
C LEU A 105 4.64 -9.07 -11.67
N ASP A 106 4.03 -10.11 -12.22
CA ASP A 106 2.71 -10.01 -12.83
C ASP A 106 1.59 -10.03 -11.76
N ASN A 107 0.34 -10.05 -12.22
CA ASN A 107 -0.84 -10.08 -11.33
C ASN A 107 -1.00 -11.40 -10.57
N GLN A 108 -0.28 -12.46 -10.95
CA GLN A 108 -0.24 -13.76 -10.26
C GLN A 108 0.93 -13.83 -9.27
N LEU A 109 1.71 -12.76 -9.13
CA LEU A 109 2.96 -12.70 -8.36
C LEU A 109 4.06 -13.63 -8.94
N THR A 110 4.09 -13.78 -10.26
CA THR A 110 5.13 -14.53 -10.96
C THR A 110 6.13 -13.55 -11.59
N SER A 111 7.42 -13.84 -11.46
CA SER A 111 8.47 -13.10 -12.18
C SER A 111 8.66 -13.72 -13.56
N ASN A 112 8.34 -12.96 -14.59
CA ASN A 112 8.43 -13.39 -15.99
C ASN A 112 9.59 -12.73 -16.75
N SER A 113 10.44 -11.96 -16.04
CA SER A 113 11.60 -11.25 -16.59
C SER A 113 12.82 -11.46 -15.71
N GLU A 114 14.00 -11.19 -16.27
CA GLU A 114 15.22 -11.11 -15.50
C GLU A 114 15.16 -9.92 -14.53
N ASN A 115 15.83 -10.07 -13.38
CA ASN A 115 15.96 -8.98 -12.43
C ASN A 115 16.85 -7.89 -13.02
N ILE A 116 16.55 -6.64 -12.69
CA ILE A 116 17.39 -5.51 -13.09
C ILE A 116 18.41 -5.24 -11.98
N SER A 117 19.69 -5.41 -12.30
CA SER A 117 20.78 -5.01 -11.41
C SER A 117 21.07 -3.52 -11.57
N LEU A 118 20.87 -2.75 -10.51
CA LEU A 118 21.17 -1.32 -10.49
C LEU A 118 22.68 -1.07 -10.48
N GLU A 119 23.47 -1.95 -9.88
CA GLU A 119 24.92 -1.93 -9.97
C GLU A 119 25.40 -2.04 -11.42
N ALA A 120 24.83 -2.97 -12.20
CA ALA A 120 25.16 -3.11 -13.62
C ALA A 120 24.77 -1.88 -14.45
N LEU A 121 23.83 -1.06 -13.96
CA LEU A 121 23.47 0.24 -14.56
C LEU A 121 24.33 1.40 -14.04
N GLY A 122 25.28 1.16 -13.12
CA GLY A 122 26.16 2.17 -12.53
C GLY A 122 25.53 2.95 -11.36
N HIS A 123 24.51 2.36 -10.68
CA HIS A 123 23.78 2.96 -9.57
C HIS A 123 23.85 2.07 -8.31
N GLU A 124 25.03 1.99 -7.71
CA GLU A 124 25.31 1.09 -6.57
C GLU A 124 24.71 1.57 -5.23
N GLN A 125 24.28 2.83 -5.15
CA GLN A 125 23.74 3.43 -3.92
C GLN A 125 22.33 3.99 -4.14
N THR A 126 21.49 3.20 -4.81
CA THR A 126 20.08 3.53 -4.95
C THR A 126 19.36 3.35 -3.61
N GLU A 127 18.70 4.41 -3.16
CA GLU A 127 17.93 4.43 -1.91
C GLU A 127 16.44 4.22 -2.14
N LEU A 128 15.88 4.77 -3.24
CA LEU A 128 14.47 4.72 -3.54
C LEU A 128 14.23 4.32 -4.99
N VAL A 129 13.15 3.58 -5.21
CA VAL A 129 12.67 3.17 -6.53
C VAL A 129 11.16 3.30 -6.56
N CYS A 130 10.59 3.76 -7.66
CA CYS A 130 9.16 3.67 -7.90
C CYS A 130 8.84 3.36 -9.37
N ALA A 131 7.68 2.78 -9.61
CA ALA A 131 7.16 2.55 -10.97
C ALA A 131 6.88 3.89 -11.65
N SER A 132 7.00 3.89 -12.97
CA SER A 132 6.71 5.01 -13.83
C SER A 132 5.84 4.56 -15.02
N MET A 133 5.21 5.52 -15.69
CA MET A 133 4.39 5.23 -16.87
C MET A 133 5.18 4.52 -17.96
N ASN A 134 4.45 3.83 -18.86
CA ASN A 134 5.03 3.09 -20.00
C ASN A 134 6.07 2.04 -19.57
N ASN A 135 5.78 1.29 -18.51
CA ASN A 135 6.65 0.24 -17.96
C ASN A 135 8.04 0.73 -17.53
N SER A 136 8.21 2.03 -17.37
CA SER A 136 9.44 2.67 -16.91
C SER A 136 9.54 2.65 -15.37
N PHE A 137 10.66 3.08 -14.83
CA PHE A 137 10.85 3.23 -13.38
C PHE A 137 11.79 4.40 -13.08
N TRP A 138 11.63 5.00 -11.91
CA TRP A 138 12.54 6.00 -11.36
C TRP A 138 13.39 5.38 -10.27
N ILE A 139 14.62 5.88 -10.16
CA ILE A 139 15.51 5.65 -9.03
C ILE A 139 15.96 6.97 -8.42
N TYR A 140 16.21 6.98 -7.11
CA TYR A 140 17.01 8.01 -6.45
C TYR A 140 18.35 7.41 -6.07
N ASP A 141 19.40 7.89 -6.73
CA ASP A 141 20.79 7.55 -6.46
C ASP A 141 21.37 8.53 -5.45
N LYS A 142 21.69 8.03 -4.26
CA LYS A 142 22.21 8.84 -3.17
C LYS A 142 23.62 9.32 -3.44
N GLN A 143 24.46 8.50 -4.06
CA GLN A 143 25.85 8.84 -4.37
C GLN A 143 25.93 10.04 -5.32
N ASN A 144 25.12 10.01 -6.38
CA ASN A 144 25.07 11.07 -7.36
C ASN A 144 24.12 12.20 -6.97
N ASN A 145 23.29 11.96 -5.94
CA ASN A 145 22.19 12.83 -5.52
C ASN A 145 21.28 13.21 -6.69
N GLU A 146 20.82 12.21 -7.42
CA GLU A 146 20.15 12.35 -8.71
C GLU A 146 18.92 11.44 -8.78
N LEU A 147 17.86 11.92 -9.41
CA LEU A 147 16.72 11.10 -9.85
C LEU A 147 16.95 10.76 -11.31
N THR A 148 16.91 9.45 -11.61
CA THR A 148 17.07 8.95 -12.98
C THR A 148 15.88 8.08 -13.34
N ARG A 149 15.33 8.28 -14.53
CA ARG A 149 14.26 7.47 -15.11
C ARG A 149 14.81 6.55 -16.18
N PHE A 150 14.44 5.29 -16.08
CA PHE A 150 14.77 4.24 -17.03
C PHE A 150 13.51 3.72 -17.72
N ASN A 151 13.62 3.37 -19.01
CA ASN A 151 12.55 2.66 -19.69
C ASN A 151 12.59 1.14 -19.38
N GLU A 152 11.66 0.38 -19.94
CA GLU A 152 11.54 -1.08 -19.76
C GLU A 152 12.79 -1.87 -20.18
N ASN A 153 13.62 -1.32 -21.08
CA ASN A 153 14.89 -1.91 -21.52
C ASN A 153 16.09 -1.40 -20.73
N SER A 154 15.86 -0.82 -19.56
CA SER A 154 16.90 -0.25 -18.69
C SER A 154 17.74 0.84 -19.32
N LYS A 155 17.20 1.54 -20.35
CA LYS A 155 17.86 2.70 -20.97
C LYS A 155 17.43 3.97 -20.24
N LYS A 156 18.40 4.81 -19.84
CA LYS A 156 18.16 6.14 -19.24
C LYS A 156 17.39 7.02 -20.22
N ILE A 157 16.25 7.58 -19.79
CA ILE A 157 15.36 8.41 -20.62
C ILE A 157 15.12 9.79 -20.03
N ALA A 158 15.37 10.00 -18.73
CA ALA A 158 15.32 11.31 -18.10
C ALA A 158 16.23 11.35 -16.85
N SER A 159 16.58 12.55 -16.42
CA SER A 159 17.38 12.76 -15.22
C SER A 159 17.24 14.20 -14.72
N THR A 160 17.29 14.38 -13.41
CA THR A 160 17.30 15.72 -12.78
C THR A 160 18.67 16.38 -12.83
N GLY A 161 19.73 15.61 -13.07
CA GLY A 161 21.07 16.01 -12.66
C GLY A 161 21.20 16.06 -11.13
N ASN A 162 22.32 16.58 -10.63
CA ASN A 162 22.58 16.65 -9.19
C ASN A 162 21.60 17.59 -8.48
N LEU A 163 20.73 17.04 -7.63
CA LEU A 163 19.66 17.77 -6.94
C LEU A 163 20.18 18.88 -6.04
N LYS A 164 21.33 18.70 -5.38
CA LYS A 164 21.94 19.73 -4.55
C LYS A 164 22.37 20.96 -5.38
N GLN A 165 22.81 20.74 -6.60
CA GLN A 165 23.16 21.84 -7.51
C GLN A 165 21.91 22.53 -8.06
N VAL A 166 20.90 21.75 -8.45
CA VAL A 166 19.65 22.27 -9.05
C VAL A 166 18.81 23.04 -8.02
N LEU A 167 18.63 22.48 -6.82
CA LEU A 167 17.74 23.01 -5.79
C LEU A 167 18.44 23.90 -4.76
N LYS A 168 19.78 23.98 -4.79
CA LYS A 168 20.62 24.72 -3.82
C LYS A 168 20.38 24.28 -2.36
N THR A 169 19.94 23.05 -2.15
CA THR A 169 19.68 22.45 -0.84
C THR A 169 20.04 20.98 -0.86
N GLU A 170 20.39 20.44 0.30
CA GLU A 170 20.60 19.02 0.49
C GLU A 170 19.30 18.34 0.81
N LEU A 171 19.02 17.23 0.15
CA LEU A 171 17.81 16.47 0.36
C LEU A 171 18.12 15.13 1.04
N ASN A 172 17.24 14.73 1.95
CA ASN A 172 17.24 13.41 2.57
C ASN A 172 15.88 12.74 2.34
N PRO A 173 15.61 12.26 1.13
CA PRO A 173 14.31 11.70 0.80
C PRO A 173 14.14 10.31 1.42
N ASN A 174 12.90 10.00 1.80
CA ASN A 174 12.52 8.70 2.35
C ASN A 174 11.44 7.95 1.55
N PHE A 175 10.81 8.62 0.60
CA PHE A 175 9.74 8.02 -0.21
C PHE A 175 9.60 8.77 -1.54
N MET A 176 9.26 8.06 -2.61
CA MET A 176 8.90 8.67 -3.88
C MET A 176 7.79 7.92 -4.59
N LYS A 177 7.03 8.64 -5.40
CA LYS A 177 5.89 8.12 -6.16
C LYS A 177 5.68 8.93 -7.42
N GLU A 178 5.48 8.25 -8.56
CA GLU A 178 5.01 8.93 -9.77
C GLU A 178 3.48 8.84 -9.86
N HIS A 179 2.84 9.93 -10.20
CA HIS A 179 1.42 10.00 -10.51
C HIS A 179 1.14 11.13 -11.51
N ASN A 180 0.30 10.86 -12.51
CA ASN A 180 -0.13 11.84 -13.52
C ASN A 180 1.01 12.68 -14.12
N ASN A 181 2.09 12.02 -14.57
CA ASN A 181 3.28 12.64 -15.17
C ASN A 181 4.12 13.51 -14.22
N TYR A 182 3.91 13.40 -12.92
CA TYR A 182 4.73 14.07 -11.91
C TYR A 182 5.34 13.05 -10.96
N LEU A 183 6.62 13.25 -10.67
CA LEU A 183 7.33 12.51 -9.63
C LEU A 183 7.31 13.32 -8.36
N TYR A 184 6.82 12.73 -7.28
CA TYR A 184 6.77 13.30 -5.93
C TYR A 184 7.86 12.67 -5.08
N LEU A 185 8.80 13.47 -4.59
CA LEU A 185 9.91 13.06 -3.75
C LEU A 185 9.71 13.61 -2.34
N ASN A 186 9.46 12.74 -1.36
CA ASN A 186 9.22 13.14 0.02
C ASN A 186 10.52 13.34 0.78
N CYS A 187 10.73 14.53 1.28
CA CYS A 187 11.79 14.87 2.21
C CYS A 187 11.15 15.33 3.52
N PRO A 188 11.12 14.49 4.58
CA PRO A 188 10.35 14.77 5.80
C PRO A 188 10.66 16.11 6.46
N GLU A 189 11.89 16.58 6.34
CA GLU A 189 12.34 17.85 6.96
C GLU A 189 11.89 19.08 6.20
N THR A 190 11.76 18.99 4.88
CA THR A 190 11.55 20.14 4.00
C THR A 190 10.23 20.16 3.26
N GLY A 191 9.65 18.99 2.97
CA GLY A 191 8.39 18.85 2.25
C GLY A 191 8.50 17.89 1.07
N ILE A 192 7.52 17.93 0.16
CA ILE A 192 7.46 17.07 -1.01
C ILE A 192 7.88 17.85 -2.24
N TYR A 193 8.97 17.46 -2.86
CA TYR A 193 9.48 18.03 -4.12
C TYR A 193 8.81 17.37 -5.31
N VAL A 194 8.29 18.17 -6.22
CA VAL A 194 7.56 17.69 -7.40
C VAL A 194 8.38 17.99 -8.65
N PHE A 195 8.60 16.97 -9.46
CA PHE A 195 9.30 17.03 -10.74
C PHE A 195 8.34 16.55 -11.85
N ASP A 196 8.57 17.00 -13.06
CA ASP A 196 7.89 16.41 -14.22
C ASP A 196 8.53 15.08 -14.67
N ILE A 197 7.96 14.43 -15.66
CA ILE A 197 8.46 13.15 -16.20
C ILE A 197 9.83 13.25 -16.90
N PHE A 198 10.30 14.46 -17.15
CA PHE A 198 11.63 14.73 -17.75
C PHE A 198 12.68 15.06 -16.70
N GLY A 199 12.26 15.14 -15.42
CA GLY A 199 13.13 15.47 -14.29
C GLY A 199 13.27 16.97 -14.01
N ALA A 200 12.49 17.83 -14.66
CA ALA A 200 12.50 19.25 -14.36
C ALA A 200 11.73 19.53 -13.05
N PHE A 201 12.36 20.31 -12.16
CA PHE A 201 11.75 20.74 -10.90
C PHE A 201 10.53 21.63 -11.17
N SER A 202 9.41 21.33 -10.51
CA SER A 202 8.14 22.06 -10.65
C SER A 202 7.81 22.92 -9.43
N LYS A 203 7.70 22.28 -8.25
CA LYS A 203 7.31 22.99 -7.00
C LYS A 203 7.64 22.18 -5.76
N ILE A 204 7.46 22.82 -4.60
CA ILE A 204 7.48 22.16 -3.30
C ILE A 204 6.07 22.23 -2.69
N ILE A 205 5.59 21.09 -2.15
CA ILE A 205 4.41 21.03 -1.31
C ILE A 205 4.90 21.02 0.14
N SER A 206 4.57 22.05 0.92
CA SER A 206 5.13 22.30 2.26
C SER A 206 4.48 21.42 3.35
N ILE A 207 4.30 20.11 3.10
CA ILE A 207 3.85 19.14 4.10
C ILE A 207 5.06 18.37 4.59
N LYS A 208 5.33 18.44 5.89
CA LYS A 208 6.53 17.88 6.52
C LYS A 208 6.20 16.71 7.43
N GLY A 209 7.22 15.91 7.79
CA GLY A 209 7.11 14.82 8.75
C GLY A 209 6.45 13.56 8.22
N LEU A 210 6.17 13.48 6.92
CA LEU A 210 5.52 12.31 6.35
C LEU A 210 6.50 11.14 6.21
N LYS A 211 6.01 9.94 6.53
CA LYS A 211 6.70 8.69 6.19
C LYS A 211 6.39 8.28 4.75
N THR A 212 5.12 8.28 4.40
CA THR A 212 4.58 7.93 3.08
C THR A 212 3.32 8.75 2.82
N PHE A 213 2.89 8.80 1.59
CA PHE A 213 1.61 9.37 1.16
C PHE A 213 1.12 8.67 -0.10
N GLN A 214 -0.15 8.85 -0.42
CA GLN A 214 -0.70 8.49 -1.72
C GLN A 214 -1.04 9.77 -2.48
N VAL A 215 -0.97 9.69 -3.81
CA VAL A 215 -1.47 10.73 -4.71
C VAL A 215 -2.60 10.14 -5.53
N ASN A 216 -3.75 10.79 -5.53
CA ASN A 216 -4.87 10.46 -6.39
C ASN A 216 -5.39 11.76 -7.02
N GLU A 217 -5.27 11.88 -8.33
CA GLU A 217 -5.48 13.12 -9.05
C GLU A 217 -4.66 14.28 -8.44
N ASP A 218 -5.33 15.31 -7.92
CA ASP A 218 -4.69 16.49 -7.32
C ASP A 218 -4.67 16.44 -5.78
N ILE A 219 -5.02 15.29 -5.19
CA ILE A 219 -5.15 15.12 -3.75
C ILE A 219 -4.06 14.19 -3.22
N LEU A 220 -3.32 14.66 -2.21
CA LEU A 220 -2.44 13.84 -1.40
C LEU A 220 -3.21 13.32 -0.19
N TYR A 221 -3.15 12.02 0.04
CA TYR A 221 -3.67 11.37 1.24
C TYR A 221 -2.51 10.90 2.10
N TYR A 222 -2.55 11.21 3.38
CA TYR A 222 -1.49 10.84 4.32
C TYR A 222 -2.02 10.70 5.75
N LYS A 223 -1.30 9.92 6.54
CA LYS A 223 -1.53 9.83 7.98
C LYS A 223 -0.81 10.97 8.68
N LYS A 224 -1.55 11.73 9.50
CA LYS A 224 -1.00 12.74 10.42
C LYS A 224 -1.57 12.45 11.82
N ASP A 225 -0.70 12.16 12.76
CA ASP A 225 -1.08 11.72 14.10
C ASP A 225 -2.10 10.57 14.08
N SER A 226 -3.30 10.76 14.60
CA SER A 226 -4.39 9.78 14.63
C SER A 226 -5.42 9.98 13.50
N SER A 227 -5.09 10.76 12.47
CA SER A 227 -6.03 11.16 11.41
C SER A 227 -5.55 10.75 10.02
N LEU A 228 -6.50 10.51 9.13
CA LEU A 228 -6.31 10.56 7.69
C LEU A 228 -6.52 12.00 7.24
N CYS A 229 -5.52 12.58 6.61
CA CYS A 229 -5.59 13.89 6.00
C CYS A 229 -5.60 13.79 4.47
N SER A 230 -6.32 14.68 3.82
CA SER A 230 -6.32 14.92 2.39
C SER A 230 -5.91 16.36 2.13
N TYR A 231 -5.00 16.57 1.19
CA TYR A 231 -4.53 17.88 0.79
C TYR A 231 -4.65 18.05 -0.73
N ASN A 232 -5.51 18.96 -1.16
CA ASN A 232 -5.59 19.36 -2.56
C ASN A 232 -4.50 20.39 -2.87
N HIS A 233 -3.48 19.98 -3.63
CA HIS A 233 -2.32 20.83 -3.91
C HIS A 233 -2.54 21.87 -5.02
N LYS A 234 -3.73 21.92 -5.65
CA LYS A 234 -4.15 23.01 -6.55
C LYS A 234 -4.99 24.06 -5.83
N LEU A 235 -5.86 23.62 -4.92
CA LEU A 235 -6.73 24.52 -4.16
C LEU A 235 -6.08 24.97 -2.85
N PHE A 236 -5.01 24.33 -2.42
CA PHE A 236 -4.30 24.54 -1.14
C PHE A 236 -5.20 24.30 0.08
N GLU A 237 -6.10 23.32 -0.03
CA GLU A 237 -7.05 22.96 1.02
C GLU A 237 -6.66 21.66 1.69
N GLU A 238 -6.56 21.65 3.03
CA GLU A 238 -6.35 20.46 3.86
C GLU A 238 -7.62 20.11 4.62
N SER A 239 -7.97 18.84 4.65
CA SER A 239 -9.05 18.28 5.47
C SER A 239 -8.56 17.03 6.16
N CYS A 240 -8.86 16.89 7.45
CA CYS A 240 -8.45 15.72 8.24
C CYS A 240 -9.65 15.08 8.92
N LYS A 241 -9.76 13.75 8.82
CA LYS A 241 -10.76 12.92 9.49
C LYS A 241 -10.07 12.02 10.49
N LYS A 242 -10.52 12.04 11.76
CA LYS A 242 -9.96 11.19 12.81
C LYS A 242 -10.23 9.72 12.48
N LEU A 243 -9.18 8.90 12.52
CA LEU A 243 -9.26 7.47 12.33
C LEU A 243 -9.74 6.80 13.62
N ARG A 244 -10.51 5.73 13.48
CA ARG A 244 -10.84 4.85 14.60
C ARG A 244 -9.57 4.16 15.11
N ASN A 245 -9.28 4.28 16.42
CA ASN A 245 -8.01 3.81 17.00
C ASN A 245 -6.77 4.35 16.26
N GLY A 246 -6.84 5.58 15.76
CA GLY A 246 -5.81 6.19 14.91
C GLY A 246 -4.45 6.32 15.58
N GLU A 247 -4.41 6.39 16.92
CA GLU A 247 -3.17 6.38 17.71
C GLU A 247 -2.37 5.08 17.60
N LYS A 248 -3.03 3.95 17.29
CA LYS A 248 -2.41 2.64 17.04
C LYS A 248 -2.18 2.36 15.56
N ALA A 249 -2.71 3.20 14.67
CA ALA A 249 -2.54 3.05 13.25
C ALA A 249 -1.09 3.32 12.83
N LEU A 250 -0.50 2.39 12.08
CA LEU A 250 0.86 2.52 11.54
C LEU A 250 0.85 3.34 10.25
N SER A 251 -0.06 3.02 9.33
CA SER A 251 -0.23 3.71 8.05
C SER A 251 -1.69 3.64 7.59
N VAL A 252 -2.01 4.44 6.59
CA VAL A 252 -3.35 4.50 6.00
C VAL A 252 -3.23 4.65 4.49
N GLU A 253 -4.09 3.96 3.76
CA GLU A 253 -4.28 4.14 2.33
C GLU A 253 -5.75 4.34 1.98
N VAL A 254 -5.99 5.09 0.91
CA VAL A 254 -7.31 5.31 0.33
C VAL A 254 -7.37 4.59 -1.01
N ASN A 255 -8.38 3.76 -1.21
CA ASN A 255 -8.57 3.05 -2.45
C ASN A 255 -10.04 3.14 -2.89
N LYS A 256 -10.31 3.93 -3.93
CA LYS A 256 -11.68 4.26 -4.39
C LYS A 256 -12.49 4.87 -3.23
N SER A 257 -13.53 4.19 -2.80
CA SER A 257 -14.43 4.60 -1.70
C SER A 257 -14.08 3.94 -0.36
N ARG A 258 -12.86 3.38 -0.21
CA ARG A 258 -12.47 2.65 1.01
C ARG A 258 -11.22 3.23 1.62
N ILE A 259 -11.17 3.17 2.95
CA ILE A 259 -9.98 3.46 3.75
C ILE A 259 -9.43 2.12 4.22
N LEU A 260 -8.12 1.94 4.06
CA LEU A 260 -7.38 0.81 4.61
C LEU A 260 -6.47 1.35 5.71
N VAL A 261 -6.61 0.83 6.92
CA VAL A 261 -5.81 1.25 8.08
C VAL A 261 -4.98 0.07 8.57
N SER A 262 -3.67 0.23 8.56
CA SER A 262 -2.73 -0.78 9.04
C SER A 262 -2.49 -0.64 10.53
N TYR A 263 -2.50 -1.78 11.22
CA TYR A 263 -2.09 -1.98 12.60
C TYR A 263 -0.98 -3.04 12.63
N GLN A 264 -0.41 -3.31 13.80
CA GLN A 264 0.75 -4.23 13.93
C GLN A 264 0.52 -5.65 13.36
N ASP A 265 -0.73 -6.15 13.41
CA ASP A 265 -1.08 -7.53 13.05
C ASP A 265 -2.30 -7.62 12.12
N SER A 266 -2.76 -6.50 11.61
CA SER A 266 -3.97 -6.48 10.80
C SER A 266 -4.09 -5.23 9.92
N VAL A 267 -4.84 -5.35 8.83
CA VAL A 267 -5.33 -4.22 8.03
C VAL A 267 -6.83 -4.20 8.09
N LEU A 268 -7.38 -3.10 8.59
CA LEU A 268 -8.80 -2.82 8.60
C LEU A 268 -9.18 -2.15 7.29
N ILE A 269 -10.22 -2.65 6.63
CA ILE A 269 -10.79 -2.09 5.42
C ILE A 269 -12.20 -1.64 5.75
N GLU A 270 -12.52 -0.38 5.53
CA GLU A 270 -13.85 0.19 5.77
C GLU A 270 -14.21 1.22 4.69
N ASP A 271 -15.49 1.46 4.48
CA ASP A 271 -15.97 2.47 3.54
C ASP A 271 -15.63 3.88 4.04
N LEU A 272 -15.35 4.81 3.11
CA LEU A 272 -14.84 6.17 3.36
C LEU A 272 -15.92 7.10 3.97
#